data_04f11f82ecbed0d7c02f145ffbf6d4bf
#
_entry.id   04f11f82ecbed0d7c02f145ffbf6d4bf
#
_cell.length_a   1.000
_cell.length_b   1.000
_cell.length_c   1.000
_cell.angle_alpha   90.00
_cell.angle_beta   90.00
_cell.angle_gamma   90.00
#
_symmetry.space_group_name_H-M   'P 1'
#
loop_
_entity.id
_entity.type
_entity.pdbx_description
1 polymer ?
#
loop_
_entity_poly.entity_id
_entity_poly.type
_entity_poly.pdbx_seq_one_letter_code
_entity_poly.pdbx_strand_id
1 'polypeptide(L)'
;MTKLPESPEILSWKIHMARHNPSRAIAVAILILICSYFIYYTMEDFFFTLIATFVLIIMVIPYYLPTTYLLTEEGIMRKMLFSKQSRAWSEFNRYNSDKNTIQLYTMKKSSRLDNYRSFLLICNKNKEQVIKIVENKLHSIENSDKE
;
A
#
# COMPACT_ATOMS: atom_id res chain seq x y z
N MET A 1 2.33 -16.56 -9.94
CA MET A 1 0.93 -16.08 -9.87
C MET A 1 0.20 -16.94 -8.85
N THR A 2 0.16 -16.53 -7.62
CA THR A 2 -0.59 -17.23 -6.58
C THR A 2 -2.04 -16.74 -6.67
N LYS A 3 -2.91 -17.52 -7.32
CA LYS A 3 -4.35 -17.35 -7.14
C LYS A 3 -4.66 -17.70 -5.68
N LEU A 4 -4.92 -16.70 -4.86
CA LEU A 4 -5.67 -16.99 -3.64
C LEU A 4 -7.08 -17.41 -4.07
N PRO A 5 -7.61 -18.51 -3.52
CA PRO A 5 -8.96 -18.95 -3.78
C PRO A 5 -9.97 -17.86 -3.38
N GLU A 6 -11.16 -17.98 -3.89
CA GLU A 6 -12.32 -17.13 -3.58
C GLU A 6 -12.84 -17.42 -2.16
N SER A 7 -11.95 -17.22 -1.17
CA SER A 7 -12.35 -17.31 0.23
C SER A 7 -13.22 -16.12 0.61
N PRO A 8 -14.21 -16.29 1.49
CA PRO A 8 -15.13 -15.24 1.88
C PRO A 8 -14.38 -14.02 2.42
N GLU A 9 -14.78 -12.84 1.96
CA GLU A 9 -14.22 -11.56 2.41
C GLU A 9 -14.63 -11.32 3.86
N ILE A 10 -13.65 -11.17 4.76
CA ILE A 10 -13.92 -10.81 6.16
C ILE A 10 -14.09 -9.30 6.28
N LEU A 11 -13.19 -8.55 5.65
CA LEU A 11 -13.19 -7.08 5.69
C LEU A 11 -12.52 -6.52 4.44
N SER A 12 -13.14 -5.51 3.84
CA SER A 12 -12.53 -4.76 2.73
C SER A 12 -12.67 -3.26 2.94
N TRP A 13 -11.63 -2.51 2.60
CA TRP A 13 -11.66 -1.06 2.63
C TRP A 13 -10.79 -0.43 1.57
N LYS A 14 -11.15 0.78 1.16
CA LYS A 14 -10.40 1.57 0.17
C LYS A 14 -9.74 2.76 0.84
N ILE A 15 -8.49 3.01 0.47
CA ILE A 15 -7.74 4.17 0.93
C ILE A 15 -7.22 4.94 -0.28
N HIS A 16 -7.44 6.25 -0.25
CA HIS A 16 -6.83 7.20 -1.17
C HIS A 16 -5.60 7.81 -0.51
N MET A 17 -4.43 7.47 -1.00
CA MET A 17 -3.14 7.94 -0.46
C MET A 17 -3.05 9.47 -0.47
N ALA A 18 -3.49 10.09 -1.56
CA ALA A 18 -3.50 11.55 -1.71
C ALA A 18 -4.41 12.25 -0.70
N ARG A 19 -5.55 11.64 -0.34
CA ARG A 19 -6.47 12.19 0.66
C ARG A 19 -5.96 12.04 2.08
N HIS A 20 -5.14 11.03 2.32
CA HIS A 20 -4.53 10.79 3.63
C HIS A 20 -3.43 11.81 3.96
N ASN A 21 -2.70 12.30 2.95
CA ASN A 21 -1.65 13.30 3.07
C ASN A 21 -1.80 14.40 2.00
N PRO A 22 -2.76 15.33 2.15
CA PRO A 22 -3.04 16.36 1.15
C PRO A 22 -1.83 17.28 0.90
N SER A 23 -1.05 17.58 1.95
CA SER A 23 0.16 18.42 1.82
C SER A 23 1.19 17.83 0.85
N ARG A 24 1.37 16.50 0.87
CA ARG A 24 2.28 15.83 -0.06
C ARG A 24 1.73 15.81 -1.48
N ALA A 25 0.42 15.66 -1.64
CA ALA A 25 -0.22 15.71 -2.95
C ALA A 25 -0.06 17.09 -3.60
N ILE A 26 -0.22 18.16 -2.82
CA ILE A 26 -0.01 19.55 -3.27
C ILE A 26 1.47 19.77 -3.62
N ALA A 27 2.39 19.31 -2.78
CA ALA A 27 3.84 19.45 -3.04
C ALA A 27 4.25 18.77 -4.35
N VAL A 28 3.71 17.59 -4.65
CA VAL A 28 3.96 16.88 -5.90
C VAL A 28 3.40 17.65 -7.11
N ALA A 29 2.19 18.22 -6.99
CA ALA A 29 1.60 19.03 -8.05
C ALA A 29 2.44 20.28 -8.34
N ILE A 30 2.90 20.98 -7.30
CA ILE A 30 3.79 22.14 -7.43
C ILE A 30 5.11 21.74 -8.10
N LEU A 31 5.69 20.60 -7.71
CA LEU A 31 6.92 20.09 -8.31
C LEU A 31 6.76 19.84 -9.81
N ILE A 32 5.64 19.24 -10.24
CA ILE A 32 5.34 19.02 -11.66
C ILE A 32 5.30 20.35 -12.41
N LEU A 33 4.64 21.38 -11.85
CA LEU A 33 4.55 22.70 -12.47
C LEU A 33 5.94 23.35 -12.62
N ILE A 34 6.77 23.26 -11.58
CA ILE A 34 8.15 23.80 -11.62
C ILE A 34 8.98 23.07 -12.68
N CYS A 35 8.91 21.73 -12.72
CA CYS A 35 9.63 20.94 -13.72
C CYS A 35 9.16 21.26 -15.14
N SER A 36 7.86 21.39 -15.37
CA SER A 36 7.29 21.75 -16.67
C SER A 36 7.75 23.13 -17.13
N TYR A 37 7.76 24.10 -16.22
CA TYR A 37 8.26 25.45 -16.50
C TYR A 37 9.75 25.43 -16.88
N PHE A 38 10.56 24.65 -16.15
CA PHE A 38 12.00 24.54 -16.41
C PHE A 38 12.28 23.87 -17.76
N ILE A 39 11.52 22.83 -18.12
CA ILE A 39 11.63 22.15 -19.41
C ILE A 39 11.28 23.12 -20.54
N TYR A 40 10.21 23.89 -20.39
CA TYR A 40 9.82 24.90 -21.38
C TYR A 40 10.92 25.96 -21.58
N TYR A 41 11.48 26.46 -20.47
CA TYR A 41 12.55 27.47 -20.51
C TYR A 41 13.83 26.97 -21.20
N THR A 42 14.13 25.65 -21.02
CA THR A 42 15.37 25.07 -21.57
C THR A 42 15.26 24.70 -23.05
N MET A 43 14.08 24.16 -23.43
CA MET A 43 13.87 23.59 -24.76
C MET A 43 13.22 24.59 -25.75
N GLU A 44 12.58 25.63 -25.25
CA GLU A 44 11.84 26.64 -26.03
C GLU A 44 10.80 26.02 -26.99
N ASP A 45 10.46 24.76 -26.82
CA ASP A 45 9.52 24.00 -27.63
C ASP A 45 8.28 23.60 -26.82
N PHE A 46 7.14 24.10 -27.26
CA PHE A 46 5.85 23.84 -26.61
C PHE A 46 5.43 22.38 -26.71
N PHE A 47 5.60 21.74 -27.88
CA PHE A 47 5.21 20.33 -28.08
C PHE A 47 6.03 19.39 -27.20
N PHE A 48 7.33 19.60 -27.11
CA PHE A 48 8.21 18.80 -26.27
C PHE A 48 7.86 18.94 -24.79
N THR A 49 7.60 20.16 -24.36
CA THR A 49 7.16 20.45 -22.98
C THR A 49 5.84 19.74 -22.64
N LEU A 50 4.88 19.74 -23.57
CA LEU A 50 3.59 19.10 -23.38
C LEU A 50 3.75 17.57 -23.21
N ILE A 51 4.56 16.95 -24.07
CA ILE A 51 4.85 15.51 -23.97
C ILE A 51 5.54 15.17 -22.64
N ALA A 52 6.57 15.94 -22.28
CA ALA A 52 7.31 15.72 -21.04
C ALA A 52 6.41 15.89 -19.80
N THR A 53 5.57 16.92 -19.77
CA THR A 53 4.59 17.13 -18.70
C THR A 53 3.59 15.96 -18.62
N PHE A 54 3.11 15.47 -19.76
CA PHE A 54 2.21 14.32 -19.81
C PHE A 54 2.84 13.05 -19.23
N VAL A 55 4.11 12.80 -19.54
CA VAL A 55 4.87 11.69 -18.96
C VAL A 55 5.01 11.84 -17.44
N LEU A 56 5.32 13.04 -16.94
CA LEU A 56 5.39 13.30 -15.50
C LEU A 56 4.06 13.03 -14.80
N ILE A 57 2.95 13.46 -15.40
CA ILE A 57 1.60 13.20 -14.86
C ILE A 57 1.34 11.69 -14.79
N ILE A 58 1.63 10.94 -15.85
CA ILE A 58 1.43 9.47 -15.87
C ILE A 58 2.23 8.78 -14.76
N MET A 59 3.47 9.21 -14.52
CA MET A 59 4.30 8.65 -13.44
C MET A 59 3.71 8.88 -12.04
N VAL A 60 2.94 9.95 -11.86
CA VAL A 60 2.38 10.33 -10.56
C VAL A 60 0.95 9.80 -10.37
N ILE A 61 0.26 9.39 -11.43
CA ILE A 61 -1.09 8.80 -11.37
C ILE A 61 -1.22 7.71 -10.28
N PRO A 62 -0.30 6.73 -10.13
CA PRO A 62 -0.42 5.69 -9.11
C PRO A 62 -0.51 6.22 -7.68
N TYR A 63 0.06 7.40 -7.41
CA TYR A 63 -0.03 8.03 -6.09
C TYR A 63 -1.44 8.55 -5.76
N TYR A 64 -2.19 8.97 -6.76
CA TYR A 64 -3.56 9.49 -6.59
C TYR A 64 -4.63 8.40 -6.62
N LEU A 65 -4.28 7.20 -7.06
CA LEU A 65 -5.24 6.10 -7.18
C LEU A 65 -5.55 5.44 -5.85
N PRO A 66 -6.79 4.97 -5.68
CA PRO A 66 -7.17 4.25 -4.48
C PRO A 66 -6.49 2.88 -4.41
N THR A 67 -6.03 2.53 -3.23
CA THR A 67 -5.59 1.19 -2.89
C THR A 67 -6.70 0.48 -2.11
N THR A 68 -7.11 -0.68 -2.57
CA THR A 68 -8.09 -1.52 -1.88
C THR A 68 -7.36 -2.61 -1.11
N TYR A 69 -7.63 -2.69 0.17
CA TYR A 69 -7.19 -3.78 1.05
C TYR A 69 -8.36 -4.74 1.26
N LEU A 70 -8.05 -6.01 1.22
CA LEU A 70 -8.99 -7.11 1.41
C LEU A 70 -8.40 -8.10 2.39
N LEU A 71 -9.12 -8.38 3.46
CA LEU A 71 -8.81 -9.43 4.42
C LEU A 71 -9.72 -10.61 4.15
N THR A 72 -9.12 -11.77 3.92
CA THR A 72 -9.82 -13.05 3.74
C THR A 72 -9.41 -14.02 4.83
N GLU A 73 -10.09 -15.15 4.92
CA GLU A 73 -9.72 -16.18 5.89
C GLU A 73 -8.33 -16.75 5.67
N GLU A 74 -7.87 -16.81 4.43
CA GLU A 74 -6.60 -17.41 4.04
C GLU A 74 -5.43 -16.43 4.00
N GLY A 75 -5.71 -15.12 3.83
CA GLY A 75 -4.64 -14.15 3.69
C GLY A 75 -5.11 -12.72 3.53
N ILE A 76 -4.15 -11.89 3.17
CA ILE A 76 -4.34 -10.47 2.92
C ILE A 76 -4.07 -10.18 1.47
N MET A 77 -4.94 -9.39 0.84
CA MET A 77 -4.79 -8.93 -0.52
C MET A 77 -4.78 -7.41 -0.57
N ARG A 78 -3.84 -6.86 -1.30
CA ARG A 78 -3.78 -5.44 -1.65
C ARG A 78 -3.96 -5.30 -3.15
N LYS A 79 -5.04 -4.65 -3.56
CA LYS A 79 -5.33 -4.34 -4.97
C LYS A 79 -5.01 -2.88 -5.23
N MET A 80 -4.09 -2.64 -6.15
CA MET A 80 -3.85 -1.36 -6.81
C MET A 80 -4.33 -1.45 -8.27
N LEU A 81 -4.43 -0.33 -8.97
CA LEU A 81 -4.92 -0.32 -10.37
C LEU A 81 -4.13 -1.28 -11.27
N PHE A 82 -2.80 -1.28 -11.15
CA PHE A 82 -1.90 -2.08 -12.01
C PHE A 82 -1.22 -3.25 -11.29
N SER A 83 -1.47 -3.45 -10.01
CA SER A 83 -0.80 -4.49 -9.23
C SER A 83 -1.73 -5.08 -8.19
N LYS A 84 -1.66 -6.41 -8.06
CA LYS A 84 -2.31 -7.17 -6.99
C LYS A 84 -1.23 -7.89 -6.21
N GLN A 85 -1.21 -7.67 -4.91
CA GLN A 85 -0.32 -8.39 -3.99
C GLN A 85 -1.17 -9.15 -2.99
N SER A 86 -0.90 -10.44 -2.87
CA SER A 86 -1.55 -11.31 -1.88
C SER A 86 -0.50 -12.04 -1.07
N ARG A 87 -0.79 -12.24 0.22
CA ARG A 87 0.05 -12.96 1.16
C ARG A 87 -0.83 -13.79 2.08
N ALA A 88 -0.45 -15.03 2.31
CA ALA A 88 -1.13 -15.91 3.26
C ALA A 88 -0.83 -15.48 4.70
N TRP A 89 -1.77 -15.72 5.61
CA TRP A 89 -1.57 -15.46 7.04
C TRP A 89 -0.38 -16.23 7.62
N SER A 90 -0.14 -17.44 7.13
CA SER A 90 0.98 -18.30 7.54
C SER A 90 2.37 -17.72 7.26
N GLU A 91 2.47 -16.72 6.38
CA GLU A 91 3.72 -16.03 6.11
C GLU A 91 4.08 -15.00 7.18
N PHE A 92 3.14 -14.58 8.03
CA PHE A 92 3.34 -13.55 9.03
C PHE A 92 3.57 -14.13 10.42
N ASN A 93 4.60 -13.63 11.11
CA ASN A 93 4.96 -14.09 12.45
C ASN A 93 4.75 -13.04 13.53
N ARG A 94 4.68 -11.77 13.17
CA ARG A 94 4.45 -10.67 14.12
C ARG A 94 3.88 -9.46 13.44
N TYR A 95 3.29 -8.56 14.20
CA TYR A 95 2.79 -7.29 13.71
C TYR A 95 3.24 -6.14 14.60
N ASN A 96 3.28 -4.94 14.04
CA ASN A 96 3.46 -3.69 14.76
C ASN A 96 2.34 -2.73 14.37
N SER A 97 1.76 -2.07 15.33
CA SER A 97 0.67 -1.11 15.12
C SER A 97 1.15 0.30 15.41
N ASP A 98 1.11 1.16 14.41
CA ASP A 98 1.36 2.60 14.54
C ASP A 98 0.04 3.37 14.41
N LYS A 99 0.06 4.70 14.50
CA LYS A 99 -1.14 5.58 14.57
C LYS A 99 -2.23 5.22 13.55
N ASN A 100 -1.88 5.03 12.27
CA ASN A 100 -2.81 4.74 11.18
C ASN A 100 -2.38 3.55 10.32
N THR A 101 -1.37 2.80 10.75
CA THR A 101 -0.81 1.71 9.99
C THR A 101 -0.60 0.48 10.84
N ILE A 102 -0.74 -0.69 10.23
CA ILE A 102 -0.37 -1.97 10.81
C ILE A 102 0.66 -2.59 9.88
N GLN A 103 1.82 -2.90 10.41
CA GLN A 103 2.91 -3.51 9.66
C GLN A 103 3.05 -4.96 10.08
N LEU A 104 2.92 -5.86 9.13
CA LEU A 104 3.03 -7.31 9.32
C LEU A 104 4.39 -7.78 8.86
N TYR A 105 5.07 -8.54 9.69
CA TYR A 105 6.42 -9.02 9.43
C TYR A 105 6.44 -10.53 9.22
N THR A 106 7.21 -10.96 8.23
CA THR A 106 7.41 -12.37 7.91
C THR A 106 8.51 -13.05 8.74
N MET A 107 9.37 -12.26 9.39
CA MET A 107 10.46 -12.80 10.21
C MET A 107 10.11 -12.81 11.70
N LYS A 108 10.51 -13.90 12.40
CA LYS A 108 10.34 -14.03 13.86
C LYS A 108 11.24 -13.06 14.64
N LYS A 109 12.47 -12.79 14.14
CA LYS A 109 13.41 -11.83 14.75
C LYS A 109 13.49 -10.54 13.95
N SER A 110 13.69 -9.42 14.66
CA SER A 110 13.90 -8.11 14.02
C SER A 110 15.19 -8.13 13.19
N SER A 111 15.08 -7.74 11.93
CA SER A 111 16.19 -7.69 10.98
C SER A 111 16.16 -6.38 10.20
N ARG A 112 17.30 -5.94 9.68
CA ARG A 112 17.40 -4.78 8.78
C ARG A 112 16.57 -4.97 7.49
N LEU A 113 16.23 -6.22 7.14
CA LEU A 113 15.43 -6.58 5.98
C LEU A 113 13.90 -6.53 6.26
N ASP A 114 13.48 -6.27 7.49
CA ASP A 114 12.07 -6.23 7.87
C ASP A 114 11.27 -5.22 7.02
N ASN A 115 11.84 -4.06 6.73
CA ASN A 115 11.17 -3.03 5.94
C ASN A 115 10.91 -3.46 4.49
N TYR A 116 11.73 -4.35 3.93
CA TYR A 116 11.56 -4.84 2.55
C TYR A 116 10.61 -6.03 2.45
N ARG A 117 10.44 -6.79 3.54
CA ARG A 117 9.63 -8.01 3.59
C ARG A 117 8.34 -7.86 4.38
N SER A 118 8.09 -6.70 4.93
CA SER A 118 6.86 -6.40 5.65
C SER A 118 5.70 -6.07 4.70
N PHE A 119 4.50 -6.38 5.14
CA PHE A 119 3.27 -5.97 4.48
C PHE A 119 2.63 -4.84 5.26
N LEU A 120 2.51 -3.67 4.65
CA LEU A 120 1.95 -2.48 5.28
C LEU A 120 0.46 -2.36 4.98
N LEU A 121 -0.35 -2.40 6.01
CA LEU A 121 -1.78 -2.10 5.98
C LEU A 121 -1.99 -0.67 6.47
N ILE A 122 -2.52 0.16 5.62
CA ILE A 122 -2.93 1.51 6.00
C ILE A 122 -4.40 1.41 6.44
N CYS A 123 -4.66 1.79 7.70
CA CYS A 123 -5.99 1.78 8.28
C CYS A 123 -6.47 3.22 8.46
N ASN A 124 -7.78 3.41 8.43
CA ASN A 124 -8.41 4.67 8.74
C ASN A 124 -9.26 4.49 10.02
N LYS A 125 -10.55 4.67 9.94
CA LYS A 125 -11.49 4.50 11.05
C LYS A 125 -11.69 3.04 11.50
N ASN A 126 -11.28 2.08 10.71
CA ASN A 126 -11.45 0.63 10.94
C ASN A 126 -10.24 -0.06 11.58
N LYS A 127 -9.28 0.70 12.12
CA LYS A 127 -8.02 0.17 12.68
C LYS A 127 -8.25 -0.89 13.75
N GLU A 128 -9.15 -0.64 14.71
CA GLU A 128 -9.43 -1.57 15.80
C GLU A 128 -10.00 -2.90 15.33
N GLN A 129 -10.85 -2.88 14.31
CA GLN A 129 -11.40 -4.10 13.70
C GLN A 129 -10.31 -4.90 13.00
N VAL A 130 -9.43 -4.22 12.27
CA VAL A 130 -8.30 -4.86 11.59
C VAL A 130 -7.33 -5.47 12.59
N ILE A 131 -7.01 -4.79 13.70
CA ILE A 131 -6.14 -5.33 14.76
C ILE A 131 -6.73 -6.61 15.34
N LYS A 132 -8.01 -6.62 15.71
CA LYS A 132 -8.68 -7.81 16.25
C LYS A 132 -8.61 -9.01 15.29
N ILE A 133 -8.81 -8.78 14.00
CA ILE A 133 -8.74 -9.85 13.00
C ILE A 133 -7.30 -10.36 12.89
N VAL A 134 -6.31 -9.46 12.83
CA VAL A 134 -4.89 -9.80 12.74
C VAL A 134 -4.44 -10.61 13.97
N GLU A 135 -4.79 -10.17 15.16
CA GLU A 135 -4.47 -10.87 16.42
C GLU A 135 -5.08 -12.28 16.44
N ASN A 136 -6.35 -12.41 16.14
CA ASN A 136 -7.03 -13.71 16.12
C ASN A 136 -6.38 -14.66 15.10
N LYS A 137 -6.02 -14.19 13.92
CA LYS A 137 -5.39 -15.01 12.88
C LYS A 137 -3.96 -15.40 13.24
N LEU A 138 -3.15 -14.50 13.76
CA LEU A 138 -1.79 -14.81 14.19
C LEU A 138 -1.79 -15.77 15.40
N HIS A 139 -2.69 -15.57 16.34
CA HIS A 139 -2.79 -16.46 17.51
C HIS A 139 -3.23 -17.89 17.12
N SER A 140 -4.13 -18.03 16.15
CA SER A 140 -4.56 -19.34 15.65
C SER A 140 -3.42 -20.08 14.96
N ILE A 141 -2.55 -19.39 14.25
CA ILE A 141 -1.38 -19.96 13.56
C ILE A 141 -0.32 -20.39 14.57
N GLU A 142 -0.04 -19.56 15.59
CA GLU A 142 0.93 -19.89 16.63
C GLU A 142 0.54 -21.14 17.43
N ASN A 143 -0.75 -21.36 17.62
CA ASN A 143 -1.26 -22.57 18.29
C ASN A 143 -1.17 -23.81 17.38
N SER A 144 -1.35 -23.66 16.06
CA SER A 144 -1.20 -24.76 15.10
C SER A 144 0.24 -25.23 14.91
N ASP A 145 1.22 -24.35 15.11
CA ASP A 145 2.65 -24.68 15.03
C ASP A 145 3.18 -25.40 16.30
N LYS A 146 2.39 -25.49 17.36
CA LYS A 146 2.76 -26.13 18.63
C LYS A 146 2.17 -27.53 18.81
N GLU A 147 1.29 -27.96 17.92
CA GLU A 147 0.77 -29.33 17.86
C GLU A 147 1.59 -30.19 16.86
#